data_0add213e88290765c345db0c9dffb5e0
#
_entry.id   0add213e88290765c345db0c9dffb5e0
#
_cell.length_a   1.000
_cell.length_b   1.000
_cell.length_c   1.000
_cell.angle_alpha   90.00
_cell.angle_beta   90.00
_cell.angle_gamma   90.00
#
_symmetry.space_group_name_H-M   'P 1'
#
loop_
_entity.id
_entity.type
_entity.pdbx_description
1 polymer ?
#
loop_
_entity_poly.entity_id
_entity_poly.type
_entity_poly.pdbx_seq_one_letter_code
_entity_poly.pdbx_strand_id
1 'polypeptide(L)'
;MNFDFFHLNLDYLNKQADVSDWIVTFNNKIITPIAHYRDQSNLGAYGKHGYGLAVYNVTDLINKGLNTFTLNKTSGLTAVYPSSLLLLTNNENGASKTVYISEGADLLSKTNNKNLDVGAYTKFNIGSTSMINSTLYVFAAGGQKNEGNIVFNGEIKSDVWNKTSNSIDYYTFNTSGLTKDNNTVFFQSTGSTILALHQILVVECENIQLAVEDLEKYYGGSERLNATLKDGAGNPIANKTITFTVNGKKYNKTTDSNGFASLAIGLMPGTYDVTTMYGNMSVYSKVVVKTTIEGKDLVKMYKNETQFFATFLGTDGKPLSNIDVTFNINGVFYTRQTDENGVARLNINLRPDVYILTAINSVTGESKGFNITVKSLIESNDLTKYYRNDSNFEVKIYNKDGTLAINKEVTFNINGVFYQKTTDSNGIARLGIALRPGNYIITTIVDSLDIGNNINVLPTLVTSDLSMKYLDGSNFTVQTLDGRGNPLAKQNISFNINGRFYYRVTDDEGMASLNIRLMPGEYIITSYWNDFEVGNTVKVD
;
A
#
# COMPACT_ATOMS: atom_id res chain seq x y z
N MET A 1 10.11 4.18 38.05
CA MET A 1 11.21 5.05 37.61
C MET A 1 11.71 4.49 36.30
N ASN A 2 11.46 5.15 35.22
CA ASN A 2 12.02 4.80 33.92
C ASN A 2 13.31 5.59 33.76
N PHE A 3 14.40 4.89 33.45
CA PHE A 3 15.68 5.52 33.20
C PHE A 3 15.87 5.56 31.69
N ASP A 4 15.86 6.75 31.13
CA ASP A 4 15.84 6.88 29.68
C ASP A 4 17.26 7.00 29.08
N PHE A 5 18.26 7.41 29.88
CA PHE A 5 19.61 7.61 29.37
C PHE A 5 20.71 7.70 30.46
N PHE A 6 21.83 7.00 30.27
CA PHE A 6 22.99 7.07 31.16
C PHE A 6 24.29 7.09 30.39
N HIS A 7 25.14 8.05 30.70
CA HIS A 7 26.50 8.11 30.18
C HIS A 7 27.52 8.12 31.32
N LEU A 8 28.53 7.29 31.20
CA LEU A 8 29.73 7.34 32.04
C LEU A 8 30.88 7.86 31.19
N ASN A 9 31.42 9.01 31.56
CA ASN A 9 32.53 9.64 30.86
C ASN A 9 33.83 9.39 31.59
N LEU A 10 34.87 9.00 30.87
CA LEU A 10 36.22 8.86 31.33
C LEU A 10 37.16 9.80 30.57
N ASP A 11 37.76 10.71 31.29
CA ASP A 11 38.80 11.59 30.76
C ASP A 11 40.15 10.98 30.98
N TYR A 12 41.02 11.00 29.99
CA TYR A 12 42.34 10.42 30.10
C TYR A 12 43.44 11.28 29.48
N LEU A 13 44.66 11.13 30.00
CA LEU A 13 45.86 11.73 29.50
C LEU A 13 46.96 10.67 29.44
N ASN A 14 47.45 10.33 28.24
CA ASN A 14 48.59 9.42 28.10
C ASN A 14 49.27 9.53 26.73
N LYS A 15 50.58 9.27 26.71
CA LYS A 15 51.40 9.21 25.48
C LYS A 15 50.98 8.11 24.51
N GLN A 16 50.52 7.00 25.05
CA GLN A 16 50.22 5.78 24.31
C GLN A 16 48.89 5.12 24.74
N ALA A 17 48.11 5.78 25.60
CA ALA A 17 46.89 5.19 26.12
C ALA A 17 45.84 4.99 25.04
N ASP A 18 45.25 3.84 25.08
CA ASP A 18 44.08 3.48 24.32
C ASP A 18 43.03 2.90 25.26
N VAL A 19 41.75 2.91 24.84
CA VAL A 19 40.67 2.26 25.60
C VAL A 19 40.93 0.76 25.82
N SER A 20 41.80 0.15 25.01
CA SER A 20 42.27 -1.23 25.18
C SER A 20 43.24 -1.40 26.34
N ASP A 21 43.83 -0.31 26.92
CA ASP A 21 44.77 -0.37 28.03
C ASP A 21 44.12 -0.54 29.40
N TRP A 22 42.78 -0.54 29.45
CA TRP A 22 42.03 -0.74 30.68
C TRP A 22 40.73 -1.51 30.45
N ILE A 23 40.24 -2.13 31.51
CA ILE A 23 38.92 -2.76 31.56
C ILE A 23 38.04 -1.94 32.49
N VAL A 24 36.91 -1.54 31.96
CA VAL A 24 35.89 -0.81 32.72
C VAL A 24 34.76 -1.75 33.09
N THR A 25 34.38 -1.72 34.38
CA THR A 25 33.17 -2.43 34.82
C THR A 25 32.19 -1.44 35.47
N PHE A 26 30.93 -1.70 35.26
CA PHE A 26 29.86 -1.03 35.96
C PHE A 26 28.92 -2.08 36.58
N ASN A 27 28.76 -1.99 37.91
CA ASN A 27 28.03 -3.01 38.70
C ASN A 27 28.49 -4.45 38.39
N ASN A 28 29.81 -4.63 38.38
CA ASN A 28 30.52 -5.90 38.11
C ASN A 28 30.33 -6.45 36.68
N LYS A 29 29.75 -5.71 35.75
CA LYS A 29 29.71 -6.08 34.33
C LYS A 29 30.72 -5.29 33.54
N ILE A 30 31.50 -5.98 32.68
CA ILE A 30 32.43 -5.33 31.76
C ILE A 30 31.60 -4.53 30.74
N ILE A 31 31.99 -3.29 30.52
CA ILE A 31 31.39 -2.38 29.56
C ILE A 31 32.40 -1.88 28.54
N THR A 32 31.94 -1.67 27.29
CA THR A 32 32.73 -1.11 26.20
C THR A 32 32.29 0.30 25.90
N PRO A 33 33.18 1.21 25.48
CA PRO A 33 32.79 2.55 25.14
C PRO A 33 31.89 2.56 23.88
N ILE A 34 30.83 3.38 23.89
CA ILE A 34 29.99 3.64 22.73
C ILE A 34 30.55 4.74 21.84
N ALA A 35 31.39 5.61 22.43
CA ALA A 35 32.12 6.64 21.71
C ALA A 35 33.47 6.87 22.36
N HIS A 36 34.44 7.28 21.54
CA HIS A 36 35.79 7.59 21.98
C HIS A 36 36.32 8.78 21.21
N TYR A 37 36.40 9.93 21.87
CA TYR A 37 36.89 11.19 21.33
C TYR A 37 38.36 11.35 21.73
N ARG A 38 39.17 11.85 20.82
CA ARG A 38 40.62 12.00 21.04
C ARG A 38 41.14 13.30 20.45
N ASP A 39 42.13 13.87 21.17
CA ASP A 39 42.99 14.91 20.65
C ASP A 39 44.42 14.69 21.07
N GLN A 40 45.36 15.42 20.53
CA GLN A 40 46.76 15.25 20.79
C GLN A 40 47.51 16.60 20.89
N SER A 41 48.25 16.75 21.98
CA SER A 41 49.16 17.89 22.09
C SER A 41 50.41 17.69 21.22
N ASN A 42 50.80 18.76 20.50
CA ASN A 42 52.04 18.83 19.71
C ASN A 42 53.15 19.58 20.43
N LEU A 43 53.01 19.84 21.73
CA LEU A 43 53.89 20.75 22.49
C LEU A 43 54.91 20.02 23.33
N GLY A 44 56.21 20.25 23.05
CA GLY A 44 57.38 19.94 23.91
C GLY A 44 57.38 18.53 24.47
N ALA A 45 57.60 18.40 25.78
CA ALA A 45 57.60 17.13 26.50
C ALA A 45 56.20 16.43 26.47
N TYR A 46 55.14 17.17 26.24
CA TYR A 46 53.78 16.68 26.12
C TYR A 46 53.34 16.38 24.67
N GLY A 47 54.23 16.65 23.72
CA GLY A 47 53.97 16.56 22.29
C GLY A 47 53.81 15.14 21.74
N LYS A 48 53.14 14.28 22.35
CA LYS A 48 52.70 12.94 21.89
C LYS A 48 51.71 12.33 22.87
N HIS A 49 51.22 13.11 23.83
CA HIS A 49 50.21 12.63 24.75
C HIS A 49 48.84 12.68 24.03
N GLY A 50 48.15 11.56 24.04
CA GLY A 50 46.74 11.51 23.64
C GLY A 50 45.86 11.96 24.80
N TYR A 51 44.95 12.85 24.51
CA TYR A 51 43.90 13.31 25.41
C TYR A 51 42.58 12.81 24.89
N GLY A 52 41.63 12.48 25.75
CA GLY A 52 40.38 11.99 25.24
C GLY A 52 39.27 11.83 26.27
N LEU A 53 38.11 11.51 25.71
CA LEU A 53 36.89 11.19 26.42
C LEU A 53 36.37 9.85 25.92
N ALA A 54 36.17 8.89 26.83
CA ALA A 54 35.51 7.63 26.53
C ALA A 54 34.10 7.62 27.14
N VAL A 55 33.11 7.35 26.35
CA VAL A 55 31.69 7.43 26.72
C VAL A 55 31.09 6.03 26.76
N TYR A 56 30.42 5.70 27.84
CA TYR A 56 29.82 4.39 28.08
C TYR A 56 28.30 4.52 28.31
N ASN A 57 27.50 3.68 27.67
CA ASN A 57 26.08 3.56 27.99
C ASN A 57 25.90 2.52 29.12
N VAL A 58 25.36 2.96 30.25
CA VAL A 58 25.08 2.12 31.41
C VAL A 58 23.60 2.05 31.77
N THR A 59 22.72 2.46 30.87
CA THR A 59 21.27 2.56 31.07
C THR A 59 20.69 1.27 31.67
N ASP A 60 20.99 0.13 31.06
CA ASP A 60 20.46 -1.17 31.49
C ASP A 60 21.17 -1.78 32.70
N LEU A 61 22.18 -1.09 33.22
CA LEU A 61 23.00 -1.57 34.32
C LEU A 61 22.79 -0.81 35.63
N ILE A 62 22.04 0.28 35.59
CA ILE A 62 21.76 1.11 36.77
C ILE A 62 20.88 0.38 37.77
N ASN A 63 21.28 0.40 39.02
CA ASN A 63 20.52 -0.08 40.15
C ASN A 63 19.93 1.09 40.95
N LYS A 64 18.79 0.87 41.57
CA LYS A 64 18.26 1.79 42.56
C LYS A 64 19.13 1.69 43.84
N GLY A 65 19.87 2.72 44.15
CA GLY A 65 20.80 2.77 45.27
C GLY A 65 22.26 2.81 44.81
N LEU A 66 23.14 2.05 45.46
CA LEU A 66 24.57 2.07 45.17
C LEU A 66 24.87 1.46 43.80
N ASN A 67 25.62 2.21 43.00
CA ASN A 67 26.21 1.74 41.75
C ASN A 67 27.72 1.84 41.85
N THR A 68 28.40 0.80 41.39
CA THR A 68 29.86 0.71 41.47
C THR A 68 30.47 0.78 40.09
N PHE A 69 31.48 1.59 39.96
CA PHE A 69 32.29 1.74 38.76
C PHE A 69 33.74 1.36 39.12
N THR A 70 34.37 0.53 38.29
CA THR A 70 35.80 0.21 38.42
C THR A 70 36.50 0.38 37.09
N LEU A 71 37.72 0.88 37.14
CA LEU A 71 38.64 0.96 36.03
C LEU A 71 39.91 0.19 36.41
N ASN A 72 40.15 -0.92 35.74
CA ASN A 72 41.34 -1.76 35.92
C ASN A 72 42.29 -1.55 34.75
N LYS A 73 43.43 -0.96 35.01
CA LYS A 73 44.48 -0.77 34.01
C LYS A 73 45.16 -2.10 33.71
N THR A 74 45.31 -2.41 32.42
CA THR A 74 45.95 -3.63 31.93
C THR A 74 47.33 -3.39 31.35
N SER A 75 47.54 -2.21 30.75
CA SER A 75 48.83 -1.82 30.13
C SER A 75 49.00 -0.30 30.08
N GLY A 76 50.15 0.17 29.61
CA GLY A 76 50.42 1.59 29.34
C GLY A 76 50.60 2.49 30.56
N LEU A 77 50.80 3.78 30.35
CA LEU A 77 50.83 4.85 31.35
C LEU A 77 49.62 5.78 31.10
N THR A 78 48.67 5.80 32.00
CA THR A 78 47.43 6.57 31.86
C THR A 78 47.16 7.38 33.12
N ALA A 79 46.88 8.66 32.99
CA ALA A 79 46.26 9.47 34.02
C ALA A 79 44.77 9.57 33.73
N VAL A 80 43.94 9.27 34.70
CA VAL A 80 42.47 9.34 34.57
C VAL A 80 41.97 10.49 35.42
N TYR A 81 41.24 11.39 34.80
CA TYR A 81 40.53 12.43 35.51
C TYR A 81 39.27 11.86 36.17
N PRO A 82 38.69 12.53 37.18
CA PRO A 82 37.42 12.09 37.75
C PRO A 82 36.35 11.89 36.71
N SER A 83 35.62 10.78 36.78
CA SER A 83 34.56 10.45 35.87
C SER A 83 33.23 11.14 36.24
N SER A 84 32.41 11.40 35.27
CA SER A 84 31.04 11.94 35.44
C SER A 84 29.98 10.90 35.07
N LEU A 85 28.88 10.86 35.79
CA LEU A 85 27.70 10.04 35.47
C LEU A 85 26.52 10.97 35.24
N LEU A 86 25.98 10.95 34.00
CA LEU A 86 24.76 11.63 33.67
C LEU A 86 23.57 10.68 33.90
N LEU A 87 22.68 11.07 34.79
CA LEU A 87 21.46 10.34 35.12
C LEU A 87 20.24 11.16 34.75
N LEU A 88 19.46 10.65 33.83
CA LEU A 88 18.15 11.22 33.46
C LEU A 88 17.04 10.35 34.04
N THR A 89 16.16 10.94 34.81
CA THR A 89 15.02 10.24 35.42
C THR A 89 13.72 10.91 35.05
N ASN A 90 12.68 10.11 34.84
CA ASN A 90 11.34 10.64 34.64
C ASN A 90 10.78 11.17 35.98
N ASN A 91 10.24 12.37 35.95
CA ASN A 91 9.49 12.96 37.07
C ASN A 91 8.10 13.34 36.59
N GLU A 92 7.11 12.53 36.92
CA GLU A 92 5.72 12.68 36.46
C GLU A 92 5.08 14.02 36.86
N ASN A 93 5.60 14.68 37.90
CA ASN A 93 5.07 15.94 38.42
C ASN A 93 5.94 17.16 38.07
N GLY A 94 6.99 16.97 37.28
CA GLY A 94 7.90 18.07 36.92
C GLY A 94 7.60 18.66 35.54
N ALA A 95 8.11 19.86 35.28
CA ALA A 95 8.11 20.41 33.91
C ALA A 95 8.87 19.49 32.95
N SER A 96 8.38 19.43 31.72
CA SER A 96 9.07 18.64 30.67
C SER A 96 10.44 19.25 30.39
N LYS A 97 11.47 18.40 30.36
CA LYS A 97 12.86 18.80 30.06
C LYS A 97 13.39 18.06 28.85
N THR A 98 13.93 18.81 27.91
CA THR A 98 14.72 18.24 26.81
C THR A 98 16.18 18.44 27.10
N VAL A 99 16.98 17.38 26.98
CA VAL A 99 18.41 17.38 27.23
C VAL A 99 19.14 17.21 25.91
N TYR A 100 19.99 18.17 25.59
CA TYR A 100 20.89 18.12 24.44
C TYR A 100 22.31 17.89 24.95
N ILE A 101 22.97 16.87 24.43
CA ILE A 101 24.33 16.50 24.81
C ILE A 101 25.22 16.67 23.59
N SER A 102 26.32 17.40 23.78
CA SER A 102 27.44 17.45 22.84
C SER A 102 28.66 16.90 23.53
N GLU A 103 29.28 15.89 22.97
CA GLU A 103 30.44 15.20 23.49
C GLU A 103 31.62 15.41 22.55
N GLY A 104 32.81 15.52 23.13
CA GLY A 104 34.04 15.72 22.37
C GLY A 104 35.27 15.72 23.30
N ALA A 105 36.43 15.84 22.71
CA ALA A 105 37.67 16.06 23.39
C ALA A 105 38.54 16.96 22.49
N ASP A 106 38.68 18.22 22.87
CA ASP A 106 39.42 19.22 22.12
C ASP A 106 40.40 19.94 23.05
N LEU A 107 41.68 19.79 22.77
CA LEU A 107 42.77 20.35 23.59
C LEU A 107 43.03 21.79 23.16
N LEU A 108 42.73 22.71 24.04
CA LEU A 108 42.80 24.15 23.80
C LEU A 108 43.94 24.79 24.60
N SER A 109 44.68 25.77 24.01
CA SER A 109 45.69 26.55 24.73
C SER A 109 45.92 27.91 24.09
N LYS A 110 45.98 28.94 24.92
CA LYS A 110 46.37 30.29 24.49
C LYS A 110 47.88 30.57 24.65
N THR A 111 48.48 30.09 25.72
CA THR A 111 49.82 30.52 26.14
C THR A 111 50.96 29.64 25.67
N ASN A 112 50.70 28.34 25.52
CA ASN A 112 51.75 27.34 25.21
C ASN A 112 51.65 26.82 23.78
N ASN A 113 51.09 27.61 22.89
CA ASN A 113 50.67 27.03 21.64
C ASN A 113 51.33 27.59 20.40
N LYS A 114 51.84 26.70 19.61
CA LYS A 114 52.09 26.98 18.20
C LYS A 114 51.13 26.24 17.25
N ASN A 115 50.33 25.28 17.74
CA ASN A 115 49.51 24.42 16.91
C ASN A 115 48.18 23.92 17.55
N LEU A 116 47.81 24.43 18.72
CA LEU A 116 46.54 24.13 19.35
C LEU A 116 45.54 25.28 19.12
N ASP A 117 44.29 24.94 18.97
CA ASP A 117 43.21 25.94 18.88
C ASP A 117 43.05 26.66 20.24
N VAL A 118 42.62 27.91 20.17
CA VAL A 118 42.33 28.74 21.34
C VAL A 118 40.93 28.45 21.87
N GLY A 119 40.06 27.90 21.04
CA GLY A 119 38.69 27.61 21.42
C GLY A 119 37.98 26.65 20.51
N ALA A 120 36.96 26.01 21.06
CA ALA A 120 36.08 25.04 20.38
C ALA A 120 34.65 25.50 20.35
N TYR A 121 33.94 25.21 19.27
CA TYR A 121 32.54 25.57 19.07
C TYR A 121 31.62 24.36 19.10
N THR A 122 30.49 24.53 19.75
CA THR A 122 29.37 23.59 19.71
C THR A 122 28.09 24.31 19.29
N LYS A 123 27.21 23.64 18.58
CA LYS A 123 25.90 24.15 18.19
C LYS A 123 24.78 23.25 18.69
N PHE A 124 23.73 23.87 19.23
CA PHE A 124 22.50 23.19 19.61
C PHE A 124 21.34 23.73 18.80
N ASN A 125 20.58 22.82 18.16
CA ASN A 125 19.32 23.12 17.49
C ASN A 125 18.18 22.60 18.36
N ILE A 126 17.36 23.49 18.86
CA ILE A 126 16.35 23.16 19.91
C ILE A 126 14.99 22.88 19.31
N GLY A 127 14.74 23.28 18.07
CA GLY A 127 13.43 23.14 17.42
C GLY A 127 12.38 24.15 17.96
N SER A 128 11.11 23.92 17.67
CA SER A 128 10.03 24.83 18.05
C SER A 128 9.31 24.37 19.33
N THR A 129 9.91 24.51 20.47
CA THR A 129 9.29 24.23 21.77
C THR A 129 9.03 25.52 22.53
N SER A 130 7.96 25.56 23.33
CA SER A 130 7.70 26.65 24.26
C SER A 130 8.68 26.51 25.43
N MET A 131 9.79 27.20 25.35
CA MET A 131 10.86 27.17 26.36
C MET A 131 10.49 28.07 27.56
N ILE A 132 10.59 27.53 28.77
CA ILE A 132 10.37 28.28 30.02
C ILE A 132 11.73 28.72 30.56
N ASN A 133 12.69 27.80 30.64
CA ASN A 133 14.00 27.99 31.24
C ASN A 133 15.02 27.09 30.62
N SER A 134 16.31 27.40 30.76
CA SER A 134 17.37 26.52 30.31
C SER A 134 18.64 26.68 31.15
N THR A 135 19.37 25.56 31.27
CA THR A 135 20.63 25.52 31.98
C THR A 135 21.66 24.84 31.12
N LEU A 136 22.80 25.47 30.94
CA LEU A 136 23.97 24.88 30.27
C LEU A 136 24.98 24.40 31.31
N TYR A 137 25.36 23.13 31.17
CA TYR A 137 26.48 22.52 31.91
C TYR A 137 27.65 22.32 30.93
N VAL A 138 28.81 22.80 31.30
CA VAL A 138 30.02 22.66 30.49
C VAL A 138 31.12 22.02 31.36
N PHE A 139 31.85 21.08 30.76
CA PHE A 139 32.85 20.28 31.44
C PHE A 139 34.21 20.43 30.77
N ALA A 140 35.26 20.61 31.57
CA ALA A 140 36.64 20.66 31.11
C ALA A 140 37.56 19.88 32.06
N ALA A 141 38.65 19.40 31.52
CA ALA A 141 39.73 18.81 32.32
C ALA A 141 41.02 19.67 32.20
N GLY A 142 41.78 19.73 33.28
CA GLY A 142 43.05 20.42 33.30
C GLY A 142 42.99 21.93 33.42
N GLY A 143 41.82 22.53 33.59
CA GLY A 143 41.67 23.98 33.76
C GLY A 143 42.29 24.45 35.09
N GLN A 144 42.87 25.64 35.08
CA GLN A 144 43.45 26.28 36.27
C GLN A 144 42.51 27.32 36.84
N LYS A 145 42.78 27.70 38.09
CA LYS A 145 41.98 28.69 38.78
C LYS A 145 42.01 30.03 38.05
N ASN A 146 40.81 30.63 37.86
CA ASN A 146 40.58 31.90 37.16
C ASN A 146 41.01 31.85 35.67
N GLU A 147 40.72 30.78 35.01
CA GLU A 147 41.03 30.56 33.61
C GLU A 147 39.80 30.16 32.81
N GLY A 148 39.85 30.44 31.52
CA GLY A 148 38.87 30.00 30.51
C GLY A 148 37.58 30.82 30.46
N ASN A 149 37.10 31.05 29.25
CA ASN A 149 35.82 31.70 28.99
C ASN A 149 34.85 30.71 28.38
N ILE A 150 33.58 30.85 28.73
CA ILE A 150 32.48 30.23 28.01
C ILE A 150 31.62 31.34 27.40
N VAL A 151 31.38 31.26 26.11
CA VAL A 151 30.49 32.19 25.40
C VAL A 151 29.28 31.43 24.93
N PHE A 152 28.11 31.83 25.40
CA PHE A 152 26.83 31.25 24.95
C PHE A 152 26.00 32.31 24.23
N ASN A 153 25.69 32.07 22.94
CA ASN A 153 24.95 33.02 22.11
C ASN A 153 25.46 34.47 22.20
N GLY A 154 26.77 34.67 22.34
CA GLY A 154 27.41 35.98 22.49
C GLY A 154 27.53 36.50 23.92
N GLU A 155 26.90 35.87 24.92
CA GLU A 155 27.09 36.18 26.34
C GLU A 155 28.38 35.52 26.86
N ILE A 156 29.30 36.32 27.38
CA ILE A 156 30.62 35.85 27.87
C ILE A 156 30.57 35.65 29.39
N LYS A 157 31.01 34.47 29.81
CA LYS A 157 31.35 34.19 31.20
C LYS A 157 32.87 33.96 31.28
N SER A 158 33.58 34.86 31.95
CA SER A 158 35.03 34.84 32.06
C SER A 158 35.49 34.12 33.28
N ASP A 159 36.70 33.55 33.23
CA ASP A 159 37.43 32.93 34.36
C ASP A 159 36.61 31.84 35.07
N VAL A 160 35.95 31.00 34.29
CA VAL A 160 34.93 30.04 34.77
C VAL A 160 35.52 28.83 35.51
N TRP A 161 36.81 28.50 35.28
CA TRP A 161 37.46 27.37 35.91
C TRP A 161 38.05 27.73 37.27
N ASN A 162 37.81 26.91 38.26
CA ASN A 162 38.16 27.20 39.65
C ASN A 162 38.94 26.09 40.34
N LYS A 163 39.27 25.02 39.65
CA LYS A 163 39.94 23.85 40.23
C LYS A 163 41.43 23.77 39.88
N THR A 164 42.07 22.72 40.32
CA THR A 164 43.48 22.46 40.03
C THR A 164 43.64 21.68 38.73
N SER A 165 44.82 21.74 38.12
CA SER A 165 45.13 21.16 36.81
C SER A 165 44.89 19.64 36.69
N ASN A 166 44.64 18.91 37.77
CA ASN A 166 44.45 17.44 37.78
C ASN A 166 43.00 17.05 38.08
N SER A 167 42.01 17.91 37.81
CA SER A 167 40.61 17.66 38.09
C SER A 167 39.76 17.94 36.88
N ILE A 168 38.54 17.37 36.85
CA ILE A 168 37.47 17.86 36.02
C ILE A 168 36.85 19.07 36.69
N ASP A 169 36.70 20.11 35.94
CA ASP A 169 35.95 21.28 36.32
C ASP A 169 34.61 21.32 35.53
N TYR A 170 33.59 21.85 36.16
CA TYR A 170 32.34 22.11 35.46
C TYR A 170 31.82 23.48 35.84
N TYR A 171 31.19 24.10 34.89
CA TYR A 171 30.52 25.37 35.06
C TYR A 171 29.06 25.25 34.64
N THR A 172 28.19 25.88 35.39
CA THR A 172 26.75 25.85 35.14
C THR A 172 26.23 27.28 35.13
N PHE A 173 25.46 27.61 34.10
CA PHE A 173 24.74 28.88 34.10
C PHE A 173 23.40 28.76 33.42
N ASN A 174 22.44 29.56 33.95
CA ASN A 174 21.15 29.72 33.30
C ASN A 174 21.34 30.52 32.03
N THR A 175 20.86 29.99 30.94
CA THR A 175 21.00 30.64 29.66
C THR A 175 19.80 31.52 29.39
N SER A 176 20.05 32.76 29.03
CA SER A 176 19.05 33.66 28.47
C SER A 176 19.28 33.77 26.96
N GLY A 177 18.22 34.07 26.20
CA GLY A 177 18.36 34.28 24.76
C GLY A 177 18.49 33.02 23.92
N LEU A 178 17.96 31.88 24.37
CA LEU A 178 17.79 30.71 23.52
C LEU A 178 16.97 31.04 22.29
N THR A 179 17.48 30.63 21.15
CA THR A 179 16.78 30.71 19.87
C THR A 179 16.34 29.32 19.42
N LYS A 180 15.36 29.27 18.53
CA LYS A 180 14.88 28.00 17.95
C LYS A 180 16.03 27.20 17.32
N ASP A 181 16.92 27.87 16.62
CA ASP A 181 18.01 27.28 15.86
C ASP A 181 19.31 28.03 16.13
N ASN A 182 20.47 27.36 15.94
CA ASN A 182 21.80 27.94 15.99
C ASN A 182 22.22 28.50 17.36
N ASN A 183 21.84 27.86 18.46
CA ASN A 183 22.45 28.19 19.75
C ASN A 183 23.91 27.73 19.76
N THR A 184 24.82 28.64 20.07
CA THR A 184 26.26 28.37 20.02
C THR A 184 26.88 28.44 21.39
N VAL A 185 27.73 27.48 21.68
CA VAL A 185 28.63 27.49 22.83
C VAL A 185 30.06 27.56 22.32
N PHE A 186 30.84 28.50 22.79
CA PHE A 186 32.24 28.61 22.50
C PHE A 186 33.06 28.47 23.78
N PHE A 187 33.89 27.43 23.83
CA PHE A 187 34.90 27.23 24.82
C PHE A 187 36.15 27.99 24.45
N GLN A 188 36.74 28.74 25.34
CA GLN A 188 37.97 29.47 25.10
C GLN A 188 38.98 29.29 26.21
N SER A 189 40.19 28.86 25.84
CA SER A 189 41.33 28.95 26.76
C SER A 189 41.83 30.38 26.87
N THR A 190 42.04 30.88 28.08
CA THR A 190 42.62 32.21 28.33
C THR A 190 44.06 32.14 28.82
N GLY A 191 44.59 30.96 29.12
CA GLY A 191 45.90 30.74 29.65
C GLY A 191 46.50 29.38 29.29
N SER A 192 46.56 28.47 30.23
CA SER A 192 47.17 27.15 30.08
C SER A 192 46.37 26.21 29.18
N THR A 193 46.83 24.98 29.06
CA THR A 193 46.18 23.94 28.28
C THR A 193 44.96 23.39 29.04
N ILE A 194 43.78 23.40 28.41
CA ILE A 194 42.54 22.79 28.91
C ILE A 194 42.02 21.81 27.88
N LEU A 195 41.38 20.73 28.34
CA LEU A 195 40.66 19.80 27.49
C LEU A 195 39.17 20.14 27.57
N ALA A 196 38.62 20.65 26.50
CA ALA A 196 37.17 20.85 26.38
C ALA A 196 36.50 19.50 26.15
N LEU A 197 35.54 19.18 27.01
CA LEU A 197 34.87 17.89 27.04
C LEU A 197 33.42 18.00 26.54
N HIS A 198 32.52 17.48 27.31
CA HIS A 198 31.12 17.47 26.95
C HIS A 198 30.37 18.73 27.46
N GLN A 199 29.26 19.00 26.80
CA GLN A 199 28.34 20.09 27.12
C GLN A 199 26.93 19.55 27.14
N ILE A 200 26.15 19.92 28.15
CA ILE A 200 24.80 19.47 28.34
C ILE A 200 23.89 20.70 28.46
N LEU A 201 23.03 20.89 27.49
CA LEU A 201 22.00 21.94 27.55
C LEU A 201 20.68 21.30 27.96
N VAL A 202 20.19 21.67 29.13
CA VAL A 202 18.87 21.26 29.63
C VAL A 202 17.89 22.39 29.35
N VAL A 203 16.90 22.13 28.54
CA VAL A 203 15.83 23.07 28.21
C VAL A 203 14.56 22.61 28.90
N GLU A 204 14.04 23.44 29.78
CA GLU A 204 12.75 23.23 30.43
C GLU A 204 11.65 23.77 29.53
N CYS A 205 10.73 22.90 29.17
CA CYS A 205 9.60 23.21 28.27
C CYS A 205 8.29 23.19 29.05
N GLU A 206 7.30 23.94 28.58
CA GLU A 206 5.94 23.78 29.08
C GLU A 206 5.53 22.31 28.94
N ASN A 207 5.00 21.73 30.00
CA ASN A 207 4.40 20.40 29.96
C ASN A 207 3.05 20.52 29.22
N ILE A 208 3.07 20.39 27.91
CA ILE A 208 1.89 20.53 27.06
C ILE A 208 1.30 19.13 26.83
N GLN A 209 0.00 19.02 26.99
CA GLN A 209 -0.75 17.79 26.72
C GLN A 209 -1.60 17.99 25.47
N LEU A 210 -1.36 17.18 24.46
CA LEU A 210 -2.20 17.07 23.28
C LEU A 210 -3.01 15.78 23.40
N ALA A 211 -4.33 15.86 23.38
CA ALA A 211 -5.23 14.72 23.41
C ALA A 211 -6.20 14.77 22.24
N VAL A 212 -6.49 13.62 21.66
CA VAL A 212 -7.48 13.43 20.58
C VAL A 212 -8.16 12.10 20.82
N GLU A 213 -9.49 12.09 20.82
CA GLU A 213 -10.28 10.87 20.91
C GLU A 213 -10.66 10.38 19.52
N ASP A 214 -10.93 9.07 19.41
CA ASP A 214 -11.46 8.48 18.19
C ASP A 214 -12.84 9.08 17.89
N LEU A 215 -13.14 9.21 16.61
CA LEU A 215 -14.44 9.70 16.15
C LEU A 215 -15.18 8.58 15.40
N GLU A 216 -16.40 8.29 15.83
CA GLU A 216 -17.34 7.48 15.09
C GLU A 216 -18.54 8.32 14.68
N LYS A 217 -18.92 8.31 13.42
CA LYS A 217 -20.04 9.06 12.88
C LYS A 217 -20.66 8.38 11.68
N TYR A 218 -21.88 8.71 11.34
CA TYR A 218 -22.49 8.35 10.06
C TYR A 218 -22.10 9.35 8.95
N TYR A 219 -22.13 8.89 7.73
CA TYR A 219 -21.87 9.73 6.56
C TYR A 219 -22.85 10.93 6.54
N GLY A 220 -22.33 12.11 6.27
CA GLY A 220 -23.10 13.36 6.31
C GLY A 220 -23.36 13.93 7.72
N GLY A 221 -23.03 13.20 8.80
CA GLY A 221 -23.18 13.68 10.17
C GLY A 221 -22.33 14.92 10.46
N SER A 222 -22.75 15.70 11.46
CA SER A 222 -22.11 16.97 11.83
C SER A 222 -20.97 16.83 12.82
N GLU A 223 -20.74 15.63 13.35
CA GLU A 223 -19.71 15.33 14.34
C GLU A 223 -18.33 15.66 13.80
N ARG A 224 -17.47 16.15 14.68
CA ARG A 224 -16.14 16.65 14.34
C ARG A 224 -15.07 15.91 15.13
N LEU A 225 -13.91 15.72 14.53
CA LEU A 225 -12.72 15.29 15.27
C LEU A 225 -12.15 16.47 16.04
N ASN A 226 -12.06 16.33 17.38
CA ASN A 226 -11.60 17.38 18.27
C ASN A 226 -10.26 17.01 18.89
N ALA A 227 -9.31 17.92 18.82
CA ALA A 227 -8.07 17.88 19.56
C ALA A 227 -8.14 18.85 20.73
N THR A 228 -7.62 18.44 21.88
CA THR A 228 -7.52 19.28 23.08
C THR A 228 -6.06 19.55 23.38
N LEU A 229 -5.71 20.82 23.59
CA LEU A 229 -4.38 21.26 23.99
C LEU A 229 -4.44 21.93 25.35
N LYS A 230 -3.68 21.39 26.31
CA LYS A 230 -3.62 21.89 27.71
C LYS A 230 -2.18 22.04 28.16
N ASP A 231 -1.95 22.94 29.13
CA ASP A 231 -0.68 23.03 29.86
C ASP A 231 -0.57 21.92 30.93
N GLY A 232 0.57 21.85 31.61
CA GLY A 232 0.83 20.87 32.67
C GLY A 232 -0.05 20.99 33.89
N ALA A 233 -0.71 22.14 34.11
CA ALA A 233 -1.68 22.37 35.18
C ALA A 233 -3.11 22.01 34.72
N GLY A 234 -3.31 21.62 33.46
CA GLY A 234 -4.60 21.28 32.91
C GLY A 234 -5.38 22.47 32.34
N ASN A 235 -4.80 23.66 32.29
CA ASN A 235 -5.46 24.82 31.71
C ASN A 235 -5.46 24.75 30.17
N PRO A 236 -6.52 25.24 29.51
CA PRO A 236 -6.59 25.22 28.05
C PRO A 236 -5.58 26.21 27.43
N ILE A 237 -4.98 25.80 26.33
CA ILE A 237 -4.06 26.63 25.55
C ILE A 237 -4.74 27.08 24.26
N ALA A 238 -5.09 28.36 24.20
CA ALA A 238 -5.78 28.98 23.06
C ALA A 238 -4.81 29.49 21.97
N ASN A 239 -5.35 29.73 20.76
CA ASN A 239 -4.65 30.38 19.64
C ASN A 239 -3.40 29.64 19.16
N LYS A 240 -3.36 28.31 19.31
CA LYS A 240 -2.28 27.47 18.82
C LYS A 240 -2.73 26.67 17.60
N THR A 241 -1.84 26.50 16.65
CA THR A 241 -2.12 25.73 15.43
C THR A 241 -1.89 24.24 15.66
N ILE A 242 -2.95 23.44 15.50
CA ILE A 242 -2.93 21.99 15.48
C ILE A 242 -3.01 21.52 14.04
N THR A 243 -2.17 20.57 13.66
CA THR A 243 -2.16 19.96 12.33
C THR A 243 -2.74 18.56 12.40
N PHE A 244 -3.88 18.34 11.73
CA PHE A 244 -4.45 17.03 11.50
C PHE A 244 -3.99 16.51 10.15
N THR A 245 -3.54 15.27 10.08
CA THR A 245 -3.17 14.59 8.83
C THR A 245 -4.07 13.38 8.63
N VAL A 246 -4.87 13.39 7.56
CA VAL A 246 -5.80 12.31 7.17
C VAL A 246 -5.55 11.98 5.70
N ASN A 247 -5.34 10.71 5.36
CA ASN A 247 -5.02 10.27 4.00
C ASN A 247 -3.88 11.10 3.36
N GLY A 248 -2.84 11.41 4.13
CA GLY A 248 -1.70 12.20 3.67
C GLY A 248 -1.97 13.71 3.51
N LYS A 249 -3.22 14.14 3.65
CA LYS A 249 -3.60 15.55 3.54
C LYS A 249 -3.58 16.24 4.90
N LYS A 250 -2.92 17.40 4.99
CA LYS A 250 -2.78 18.17 6.21
C LYS A 250 -3.85 19.27 6.32
N TYR A 251 -4.41 19.41 7.51
CA TYR A 251 -5.41 20.42 7.85
C TYR A 251 -4.98 21.14 9.12
N ASN A 252 -4.72 22.44 9.01
CA ASN A 252 -4.37 23.29 10.16
C ASN A 252 -5.63 23.88 10.77
N LYS A 253 -5.77 23.74 12.08
CA LYS A 253 -6.86 24.30 12.89
C LYS A 253 -6.27 25.00 14.09
N THR A 254 -6.89 26.10 14.51
CA THR A 254 -6.46 26.88 15.68
C THR A 254 -7.29 26.50 16.89
N THR A 255 -6.65 26.36 18.05
CA THR A 255 -7.35 26.12 19.31
C THR A 255 -8.14 27.35 19.74
N ASP A 256 -9.36 27.12 20.20
CA ASP A 256 -10.23 28.15 20.79
C ASP A 256 -9.85 28.48 22.26
N SER A 257 -10.66 29.31 22.94
CA SER A 257 -10.46 29.68 24.35
C SER A 257 -10.49 28.50 25.32
N ASN A 258 -11.09 27.37 24.92
CA ASN A 258 -11.15 26.14 25.70
C ASN A 258 -10.07 25.14 25.33
N GLY A 259 -9.12 25.55 24.47
CA GLY A 259 -8.02 24.68 23.98
C GLY A 259 -8.44 23.64 22.94
N PHE A 260 -9.63 23.76 22.33
CA PHE A 260 -10.12 22.82 21.31
C PHE A 260 -9.77 23.29 19.91
N ALA A 261 -9.25 22.36 19.11
CA ALA A 261 -9.14 22.49 17.66
C ALA A 261 -10.02 21.43 16.99
N SER A 262 -10.88 21.84 16.05
CA SER A 262 -11.96 21.02 15.51
C SER A 262 -11.82 20.82 14.01
N LEU A 263 -11.81 19.56 13.54
CA LEU A 263 -11.77 19.20 12.11
C LEU A 263 -13.12 18.61 11.69
N ALA A 264 -13.78 19.23 10.70
CA ALA A 264 -14.94 18.63 10.05
C ALA A 264 -14.50 17.45 9.16
N ILE A 265 -15.21 16.33 9.27
CA ILE A 265 -14.95 15.11 8.52
C ILE A 265 -16.01 14.93 7.44
N GLY A 266 -15.61 15.14 6.17
CA GLY A 266 -16.43 14.93 4.98
C GLY A 266 -15.90 13.78 4.13
N LEU A 267 -15.51 12.66 4.76
CA LEU A 267 -14.96 11.49 4.09
C LEU A 267 -16.07 10.49 3.76
N MET A 268 -15.84 9.66 2.75
CA MET A 268 -16.72 8.54 2.42
C MET A 268 -16.76 7.51 3.57
N PRO A 269 -17.76 6.62 3.62
CA PRO A 269 -17.79 5.55 4.60
C PRO A 269 -16.50 4.70 4.58
N GLY A 270 -15.93 4.47 5.77
CA GLY A 270 -14.66 3.77 5.94
C GLY A 270 -13.99 4.09 7.26
N THR A 271 -12.83 3.51 7.49
CA THR A 271 -11.98 3.75 8.66
C THR A 271 -10.70 4.46 8.23
N TYR A 272 -10.35 5.53 8.93
CA TYR A 272 -9.23 6.40 8.61
C TYR A 272 -8.34 6.61 9.82
N ASP A 273 -7.04 6.41 9.65
CA ASP A 273 -6.05 6.77 10.66
C ASP A 273 -5.74 8.27 10.55
N VAL A 274 -5.72 8.93 11.68
CA VAL A 274 -5.44 10.37 11.79
C VAL A 274 -4.23 10.58 12.67
N THR A 275 -3.28 11.34 12.17
CA THR A 275 -2.16 11.86 12.97
C THR A 275 -2.41 13.33 13.29
N THR A 276 -2.48 13.65 14.56
CA THR A 276 -2.65 15.02 15.06
C THR A 276 -1.35 15.50 15.69
N MET A 277 -0.89 16.69 15.31
CA MET A 277 0.42 17.22 15.72
C MET A 277 0.31 18.62 16.30
N TYR A 278 1.09 18.86 17.34
CA TYR A 278 1.45 20.18 17.84
C TYR A 278 2.95 20.25 18.13
N GLY A 279 3.69 21.12 17.44
CA GLY A 279 5.16 21.12 17.52
C GLY A 279 5.73 19.77 17.13
N ASN A 280 6.49 19.16 18.02
CA ASN A 280 7.09 17.83 17.85
C ASN A 280 6.22 16.69 18.43
N MET A 281 5.10 17.02 19.09
CA MET A 281 4.18 16.03 19.64
C MET A 281 3.26 15.50 18.57
N SER A 282 2.97 14.20 18.59
CA SER A 282 2.01 13.55 17.72
C SER A 282 1.12 12.58 18.50
N VAL A 283 -0.16 12.59 18.21
CA VAL A 283 -1.17 11.67 18.76
C VAL A 283 -1.88 11.01 17.58
N TYR A 284 -2.14 9.72 17.70
CA TYR A 284 -2.85 8.92 16.70
C TYR A 284 -4.28 8.68 17.17
N SER A 285 -5.23 8.81 16.26
CA SER A 285 -6.63 8.51 16.49
C SER A 285 -7.26 7.90 15.23
N LYS A 286 -8.45 7.33 15.39
CA LYS A 286 -9.23 6.75 14.30
C LYS A 286 -10.50 7.54 14.06
N VAL A 287 -10.84 7.68 12.79
CA VAL A 287 -12.14 8.19 12.36
C VAL A 287 -12.87 7.07 11.62
N VAL A 288 -14.02 6.66 12.14
CA VAL A 288 -14.91 5.69 11.51
C VAL A 288 -16.13 6.43 10.97
N VAL A 289 -16.25 6.45 9.65
CA VAL A 289 -17.45 6.97 8.97
C VAL A 289 -18.32 5.77 8.58
N LYS A 290 -19.46 5.63 9.23
CA LYS A 290 -20.44 4.56 8.95
C LYS A 290 -21.27 4.90 7.73
N THR A 291 -21.60 3.88 6.94
CA THR A 291 -22.54 4.01 5.81
C THR A 291 -23.95 4.27 6.32
N THR A 292 -24.68 5.09 5.59
CA THR A 292 -26.11 5.32 5.76
C THR A 292 -26.97 4.51 4.79
N ILE A 293 -26.33 3.62 4.00
CA ILE A 293 -27.01 2.70 3.10
C ILE A 293 -26.51 1.28 3.41
N GLU A 294 -27.40 0.43 3.89
CA GLU A 294 -27.13 -0.97 4.18
C GLU A 294 -27.86 -1.86 3.16
N GLY A 295 -27.21 -2.89 2.67
CA GLY A 295 -27.76 -3.82 1.70
C GLY A 295 -26.77 -4.93 1.39
N LYS A 296 -27.22 -5.86 0.56
CA LYS A 296 -26.39 -6.98 0.07
C LYS A 296 -26.51 -7.08 -1.44
N ASP A 297 -25.45 -7.56 -2.06
CA ASP A 297 -25.48 -7.97 -3.46
C ASP A 297 -26.60 -8.98 -3.70
N LEU A 298 -27.18 -8.93 -4.90
CA LEU A 298 -28.29 -9.80 -5.28
C LEU A 298 -27.84 -10.76 -6.39
N VAL A 299 -28.09 -12.05 -6.19
CA VAL A 299 -27.98 -13.07 -7.23
C VAL A 299 -29.35 -13.70 -7.42
N LYS A 300 -29.89 -13.66 -8.62
CA LYS A 300 -31.21 -14.22 -8.95
C LYS A 300 -31.23 -14.82 -10.35
N MET A 301 -32.14 -15.74 -10.58
CA MET A 301 -32.44 -16.22 -11.94
C MET A 301 -33.26 -15.16 -12.72
N TYR A 302 -33.16 -15.20 -14.03
CA TYR A 302 -33.96 -14.36 -14.90
C TYR A 302 -35.47 -14.51 -14.64
N LYS A 303 -36.18 -13.38 -14.50
CA LYS A 303 -37.59 -13.33 -14.14
C LYS A 303 -37.99 -14.03 -12.83
N ASN A 304 -37.04 -14.34 -11.95
CA ASN A 304 -37.31 -14.69 -10.56
C ASN A 304 -37.92 -13.48 -9.83
N GLU A 305 -38.80 -13.69 -8.88
CA GLU A 305 -39.50 -12.61 -8.16
C GLU A 305 -38.70 -11.95 -7.05
N THR A 306 -37.51 -12.45 -6.74
CA THR A 306 -36.63 -11.86 -5.71
C THR A 306 -36.31 -10.42 -6.06
N GLN A 307 -36.51 -9.53 -5.09
CA GLN A 307 -36.24 -8.10 -5.20
C GLN A 307 -34.91 -7.74 -4.55
N PHE A 308 -34.32 -6.64 -4.95
CA PHE A 308 -33.25 -5.99 -4.23
C PHE A 308 -33.83 -5.16 -3.07
N PHE A 309 -33.14 -5.18 -1.92
CA PHE A 309 -33.49 -4.42 -0.72
C PHE A 309 -32.30 -3.61 -0.24
N ALA A 310 -32.53 -2.38 0.19
CA ALA A 310 -31.57 -1.57 0.92
C ALA A 310 -32.25 -0.81 2.04
N THR A 311 -31.56 -0.69 3.19
CA THR A 311 -31.98 0.11 4.33
C THR A 311 -31.27 1.44 4.27
N PHE A 312 -31.99 2.52 4.47
CA PHE A 312 -31.51 3.89 4.45
C PHE A 312 -31.59 4.48 5.84
N LEU A 313 -30.47 5.03 6.31
CA LEU A 313 -30.33 5.62 7.64
C LEU A 313 -30.08 7.12 7.52
N GLY A 314 -30.47 7.85 8.56
CA GLY A 314 -30.12 9.24 8.73
C GLY A 314 -28.66 9.43 9.21
N THR A 315 -28.26 10.67 9.34
CA THR A 315 -26.95 11.05 9.88
C THR A 315 -26.77 10.68 11.36
N ASP A 316 -27.86 10.37 12.05
CA ASP A 316 -27.90 9.87 13.42
C ASP A 316 -27.97 8.32 13.52
N GLY A 317 -27.91 7.64 12.38
CA GLY A 317 -27.98 6.19 12.28
C GLY A 317 -29.38 5.60 12.46
N LYS A 318 -30.43 6.41 12.54
CA LYS A 318 -31.80 5.93 12.61
C LYS A 318 -32.39 5.67 11.23
N PRO A 319 -33.28 4.68 11.11
CA PRO A 319 -33.98 4.41 9.86
C PRO A 319 -34.73 5.64 9.32
N LEU A 320 -34.58 5.91 8.03
CA LEU A 320 -35.33 6.96 7.34
C LEU A 320 -36.67 6.40 6.86
N SER A 321 -37.74 6.73 7.55
CA SER A 321 -39.10 6.26 7.27
C SER A 321 -39.82 7.19 6.29
N ASN A 322 -40.54 6.59 5.33
CA ASN A 322 -41.35 7.30 4.34
C ASN A 322 -40.61 8.37 3.52
N ILE A 323 -39.33 8.12 3.19
CA ILE A 323 -38.47 9.01 2.42
C ILE A 323 -38.28 8.45 1.01
N ASP A 324 -38.33 9.33 0.02
CA ASP A 324 -37.98 8.98 -1.34
C ASP A 324 -36.48 8.80 -1.50
N VAL A 325 -36.07 7.61 -1.97
CA VAL A 325 -34.69 7.25 -2.28
C VAL A 325 -34.57 6.85 -3.74
N THR A 326 -33.36 6.88 -4.27
CA THR A 326 -33.15 6.61 -5.68
C THR A 326 -32.24 5.40 -5.88
N PHE A 327 -32.66 4.51 -6.79
CA PHE A 327 -31.81 3.46 -7.34
C PHE A 327 -31.46 3.76 -8.79
N ASN A 328 -30.22 3.61 -9.17
CA ASN A 328 -29.79 3.64 -10.56
C ASN A 328 -29.25 2.25 -10.94
N ILE A 329 -29.80 1.65 -11.98
CA ILE A 329 -29.29 0.41 -12.55
C ILE A 329 -29.42 0.48 -14.07
N ASN A 330 -28.35 0.10 -14.77
CA ASN A 330 -28.30 0.13 -16.24
C ASN A 330 -28.68 1.51 -16.84
N GLY A 331 -28.28 2.60 -16.15
CA GLY A 331 -28.57 3.98 -16.59
C GLY A 331 -30.00 4.47 -16.33
N VAL A 332 -30.87 3.63 -15.75
CA VAL A 332 -32.25 3.99 -15.43
C VAL A 332 -32.39 4.30 -13.95
N PHE A 333 -33.05 5.43 -13.66
CA PHE A 333 -33.31 5.88 -12.29
C PHE A 333 -34.71 5.48 -11.83
N TYR A 334 -34.78 4.92 -10.63
CA TYR A 334 -36.01 4.48 -9.99
C TYR A 334 -36.15 5.13 -8.63
N THR A 335 -37.18 5.96 -8.43
CA THR A 335 -37.54 6.46 -7.11
C THR A 335 -38.39 5.44 -6.38
N ARG A 336 -38.05 5.18 -5.11
CA ARG A 336 -38.80 4.29 -4.21
C ARG A 336 -38.91 4.94 -2.85
N GLN A 337 -40.06 4.75 -2.21
CA GLN A 337 -40.27 5.19 -0.84
C GLN A 337 -39.82 4.10 0.14
N THR A 338 -39.14 4.51 1.20
CA THR A 338 -38.77 3.62 2.32
C THR A 338 -39.99 3.31 3.19
N ASP A 339 -40.03 2.11 3.75
CA ASP A 339 -41.01 1.73 4.78
C ASP A 339 -40.65 2.29 6.17
N GLU A 340 -41.42 1.89 7.20
CA GLU A 340 -41.23 2.32 8.58
C GLU A 340 -39.84 1.95 9.14
N ASN A 341 -39.20 0.92 8.61
CA ASN A 341 -37.87 0.45 8.98
C ASN A 341 -36.76 1.04 8.10
N GLY A 342 -37.07 2.02 7.26
CA GLY A 342 -36.12 2.64 6.34
C GLY A 342 -35.75 1.77 5.15
N VAL A 343 -36.51 0.71 4.85
CA VAL A 343 -36.20 -0.24 3.78
C VAL A 343 -36.92 0.17 2.49
N ALA A 344 -36.17 0.32 1.42
CA ALA A 344 -36.69 0.43 0.07
C ALA A 344 -36.34 -0.79 -0.76
N ARG A 345 -37.22 -1.11 -1.74
CA ARG A 345 -37.09 -2.31 -2.56
C ARG A 345 -37.20 -1.97 -4.06
N LEU A 346 -36.43 -2.72 -4.86
CA LEU A 346 -36.45 -2.59 -6.31
C LEU A 346 -36.64 -3.96 -6.97
N ASN A 347 -37.63 -4.06 -7.84
CA ASN A 347 -37.79 -5.24 -8.67
C ASN A 347 -36.84 -5.20 -9.87
N ILE A 348 -36.07 -6.26 -10.08
CA ILE A 348 -35.05 -6.35 -11.14
C ILE A 348 -35.55 -7.27 -12.25
N ASN A 349 -35.88 -6.69 -13.41
CA ASN A 349 -36.36 -7.38 -14.60
C ASN A 349 -35.41 -7.22 -15.80
N LEU A 350 -34.11 -7.25 -15.53
CA LEU A 350 -33.06 -7.14 -16.54
C LEU A 350 -32.71 -8.50 -17.14
N ARG A 351 -32.18 -8.51 -18.36
CA ARG A 351 -31.64 -9.73 -18.99
C ARG A 351 -30.50 -10.33 -18.18
N PRO A 352 -30.17 -11.60 -18.40
CA PRO A 352 -29.00 -12.23 -17.75
C PRO A 352 -27.72 -11.44 -18.03
N ASP A 353 -27.09 -10.96 -16.95
CA ASP A 353 -25.80 -10.26 -16.94
C ASP A 353 -25.45 -9.89 -15.51
N VAL A 354 -24.29 -9.24 -15.32
CA VAL A 354 -23.86 -8.63 -14.07
C VAL A 354 -23.99 -7.11 -14.18
N TYR A 355 -24.77 -6.52 -13.28
CA TYR A 355 -25.04 -5.09 -13.24
C TYR A 355 -24.56 -4.49 -11.93
N ILE A 356 -24.24 -3.20 -11.94
CA ILE A 356 -24.07 -2.40 -10.73
C ILE A 356 -25.34 -1.60 -10.50
N LEU A 357 -25.96 -1.81 -9.33
CA LEU A 357 -27.03 -0.98 -8.83
C LEU A 357 -26.44 0.03 -7.87
N THR A 358 -26.64 1.32 -8.12
CA THR A 358 -26.28 2.40 -7.21
C THR A 358 -27.51 2.84 -6.44
N ALA A 359 -27.49 2.67 -5.12
CA ALA A 359 -28.48 3.24 -4.21
C ALA A 359 -28.01 4.63 -3.75
N ILE A 360 -28.92 5.59 -3.73
CA ILE A 360 -28.65 7.00 -3.38
C ILE A 360 -29.58 7.40 -2.24
N ASN A 361 -28.98 7.79 -1.12
CA ASN A 361 -29.69 8.34 0.03
C ASN A 361 -29.92 9.83 -0.19
N SER A 362 -31.17 10.24 -0.38
CA SER A 362 -31.53 11.64 -0.67
C SER A 362 -31.29 12.60 0.49
N VAL A 363 -31.25 12.09 1.72
CA VAL A 363 -31.05 12.90 2.94
C VAL A 363 -29.57 13.14 3.21
N THR A 364 -28.74 12.10 3.11
CA THR A 364 -27.31 12.20 3.46
C THR A 364 -26.43 12.48 2.23
N GLY A 365 -26.95 12.25 1.02
CA GLY A 365 -26.19 12.36 -0.22
C GLY A 365 -25.26 11.17 -0.49
N GLU A 366 -25.27 10.12 0.35
CA GLU A 366 -24.46 8.93 0.12
C GLU A 366 -24.95 8.18 -1.12
N SER A 367 -23.98 7.69 -1.90
CA SER A 367 -24.21 6.76 -3.01
C SER A 367 -23.41 5.50 -2.77
N LYS A 368 -24.08 4.33 -2.87
CA LYS A 368 -23.44 3.03 -2.65
C LYS A 368 -23.80 2.03 -3.74
N GLY A 369 -22.78 1.38 -4.30
CA GLY A 369 -22.93 0.35 -5.32
C GLY A 369 -23.15 -1.04 -4.73
N PHE A 370 -23.96 -1.85 -5.44
CA PHE A 370 -24.23 -3.27 -5.17
C PHE A 370 -24.17 -4.05 -6.47
N ASN A 371 -23.63 -5.27 -6.41
CA ASN A 371 -23.60 -6.16 -7.56
C ASN A 371 -24.93 -6.90 -7.68
N ILE A 372 -25.53 -6.84 -8.87
CA ILE A 372 -26.74 -7.55 -9.20
C ILE A 372 -26.40 -8.56 -10.30
N THR A 373 -26.42 -9.84 -9.97
CA THR A 373 -26.20 -10.92 -10.94
C THR A 373 -27.53 -11.55 -11.32
N VAL A 374 -27.93 -11.37 -12.57
CA VAL A 374 -29.09 -12.06 -13.17
C VAL A 374 -28.58 -13.27 -13.95
N LYS A 375 -28.82 -14.48 -13.44
CA LYS A 375 -28.40 -15.73 -14.06
C LYS A 375 -29.34 -16.10 -15.20
N SER A 376 -28.76 -16.64 -16.28
CA SER A 376 -29.55 -17.17 -17.40
C SER A 376 -30.34 -18.42 -17.02
N LEU A 377 -31.52 -18.57 -17.61
CA LEU A 377 -32.30 -19.83 -17.60
C LEU A 377 -31.71 -20.83 -18.60
N ILE A 378 -30.85 -20.40 -19.52
CA ILE A 378 -30.28 -21.20 -20.60
C ILE A 378 -28.77 -21.25 -20.38
N GLU A 379 -28.22 -22.45 -20.26
CA GLU A 379 -26.79 -22.73 -20.26
C GLU A 379 -26.45 -23.50 -21.53
N SER A 380 -25.59 -22.98 -22.36
CA SER A 380 -25.23 -23.55 -23.67
C SER A 380 -23.80 -23.16 -24.07
N ASN A 381 -23.24 -23.92 -24.97
CA ASN A 381 -21.94 -23.65 -25.57
C ASN A 381 -22.03 -23.68 -27.09
N ASP A 382 -21.10 -23.04 -27.77
CA ASP A 382 -20.94 -23.16 -29.22
C ASP A 382 -20.64 -24.63 -29.61
N LEU A 383 -21.06 -25.04 -30.81
CA LEU A 383 -20.82 -26.37 -31.32
C LEU A 383 -19.92 -26.30 -32.55
N THR A 384 -18.80 -27.04 -32.56
CA THR A 384 -18.00 -27.34 -33.74
C THR A 384 -18.07 -28.82 -34.02
N LYS A 385 -18.47 -29.19 -35.23
CA LYS A 385 -18.58 -30.60 -35.66
C LYS A 385 -18.22 -30.75 -37.13
N TYR A 386 -17.80 -31.94 -37.52
CA TYR A 386 -17.69 -32.24 -38.94
C TYR A 386 -19.06 -32.53 -39.58
N TYR A 387 -19.19 -32.27 -40.85
CA TYR A 387 -20.37 -32.63 -41.61
C TYR A 387 -20.68 -34.12 -41.45
N ARG A 388 -21.96 -34.45 -41.27
CA ARG A 388 -22.43 -35.82 -40.95
C ARG A 388 -21.94 -36.44 -39.65
N ASN A 389 -21.39 -35.65 -38.75
CA ASN A 389 -21.17 -36.09 -37.39
C ASN A 389 -22.50 -36.14 -36.62
N ASP A 390 -22.64 -37.09 -35.70
CA ASP A 390 -23.90 -37.29 -34.91
C ASP A 390 -24.02 -36.39 -33.67
N SER A 391 -23.06 -35.52 -33.43
CA SER A 391 -23.12 -34.58 -32.28
C SER A 391 -24.30 -33.66 -32.40
N ASN A 392 -25.03 -33.51 -31.30
CA ASN A 392 -26.15 -32.59 -31.17
C ASN A 392 -25.70 -31.25 -30.57
N PHE A 393 -26.41 -30.22 -30.90
CA PHE A 393 -26.38 -29.00 -30.11
C PHE A 393 -27.20 -29.24 -28.84
N GLU A 394 -26.63 -28.96 -27.66
CA GLU A 394 -27.25 -29.23 -26.37
C GLU A 394 -27.36 -27.96 -25.56
N VAL A 395 -28.51 -27.78 -24.91
CA VAL A 395 -28.74 -26.69 -23.94
C VAL A 395 -29.32 -27.26 -22.67
N LYS A 396 -28.85 -26.70 -21.53
CA LYS A 396 -29.37 -27.04 -20.21
C LYS A 396 -30.25 -25.90 -19.71
N ILE A 397 -31.43 -26.25 -19.26
CA ILE A 397 -32.47 -25.28 -18.92
C ILE A 397 -32.77 -25.33 -17.43
N TYR A 398 -32.90 -24.15 -16.85
CA TYR A 398 -33.25 -23.96 -15.44
C TYR A 398 -34.59 -23.26 -15.29
N ASN A 399 -35.29 -23.60 -14.22
CA ASN A 399 -36.45 -22.87 -13.75
C ASN A 399 -36.07 -21.54 -13.10
N LYS A 400 -37.03 -20.65 -12.89
CA LYS A 400 -36.82 -19.36 -12.22
C LYS A 400 -36.31 -19.48 -10.75
N ASP A 401 -36.48 -20.64 -10.12
CA ASP A 401 -35.96 -20.95 -8.79
C ASP A 401 -34.53 -21.53 -8.81
N GLY A 402 -33.97 -21.75 -10.01
CA GLY A 402 -32.65 -22.32 -10.22
C GLY A 402 -32.61 -23.84 -10.24
N THR A 403 -33.73 -24.53 -10.12
CA THR A 403 -33.83 -25.98 -10.30
C THR A 403 -33.78 -26.35 -11.79
N LEU A 404 -33.47 -27.61 -12.10
CA LEU A 404 -33.50 -28.10 -13.48
C LEU A 404 -34.92 -28.09 -14.02
N ALA A 405 -35.09 -27.56 -15.22
CA ALA A 405 -36.37 -27.54 -15.91
C ALA A 405 -36.55 -28.85 -16.68
N ILE A 406 -37.38 -29.76 -16.13
CA ILE A 406 -37.69 -31.06 -16.72
C ILE A 406 -38.99 -30.97 -17.52
N ASN A 407 -39.04 -31.67 -18.66
CA ASN A 407 -40.19 -31.63 -19.61
C ASN A 407 -40.56 -30.20 -20.07
N LYS A 408 -39.60 -29.31 -20.10
CA LYS A 408 -39.76 -27.92 -20.55
C LYS A 408 -39.59 -27.81 -22.05
N GLU A 409 -40.53 -27.14 -22.71
CA GLU A 409 -40.42 -26.85 -24.13
C GLU A 409 -39.34 -25.80 -24.40
N VAL A 410 -38.49 -26.07 -25.37
CA VAL A 410 -37.36 -25.26 -25.83
C VAL A 410 -37.52 -25.07 -27.34
N THR A 411 -37.51 -23.82 -27.80
CA THR A 411 -37.52 -23.50 -29.22
C THR A 411 -36.11 -23.15 -29.69
N PHE A 412 -35.65 -23.84 -30.74
CA PHE A 412 -34.41 -23.51 -31.43
C PHE A 412 -34.76 -22.84 -32.77
N ASN A 413 -34.05 -21.79 -33.11
CA ASN A 413 -34.11 -21.16 -34.44
C ASN A 413 -32.73 -21.22 -35.08
N ILE A 414 -32.61 -21.83 -36.25
CA ILE A 414 -31.39 -21.81 -37.06
C ILE A 414 -31.80 -21.61 -38.54
N ASN A 415 -31.19 -20.65 -39.22
CA ASN A 415 -31.53 -20.27 -40.59
C ASN A 415 -33.01 -19.93 -40.80
N GLY A 416 -33.68 -19.37 -39.78
CA GLY A 416 -35.10 -19.03 -39.87
C GLY A 416 -36.06 -20.22 -39.69
N VAL A 417 -35.53 -21.42 -39.47
CA VAL A 417 -36.33 -22.63 -39.19
C VAL A 417 -36.44 -22.84 -37.69
N PHE A 418 -37.67 -23.04 -37.22
CA PHE A 418 -37.94 -23.25 -35.80
C PHE A 418 -38.17 -24.73 -35.50
N TYR A 419 -37.48 -25.21 -34.43
CA TYR A 419 -37.57 -26.56 -33.94
C TYR A 419 -37.96 -26.55 -32.47
N GLN A 420 -39.01 -27.31 -32.13
CA GLN A 420 -39.42 -27.50 -30.73
C GLN A 420 -38.84 -28.80 -30.20
N LYS A 421 -38.22 -28.74 -29.02
CA LYS A 421 -37.69 -29.88 -28.28
C LYS A 421 -38.08 -29.75 -26.83
N THR A 422 -38.07 -30.88 -26.12
CA THR A 422 -38.40 -30.92 -24.70
C THR A 422 -37.17 -31.36 -23.92
N THR A 423 -36.94 -30.74 -22.76
CA THR A 423 -35.84 -31.13 -21.88
C THR A 423 -36.07 -32.49 -21.26
N ASP A 424 -35.01 -33.25 -21.10
CA ASP A 424 -34.97 -34.53 -20.39
C ASP A 424 -34.93 -34.39 -18.85
N SER A 425 -34.77 -35.52 -18.12
CA SER A 425 -34.65 -35.53 -16.67
C SER A 425 -33.47 -34.76 -16.10
N ASN A 426 -32.50 -34.45 -16.92
CA ASN A 426 -31.32 -33.65 -16.58
C ASN A 426 -31.48 -32.16 -16.98
N GLY A 427 -32.66 -31.77 -17.45
CA GLY A 427 -32.93 -30.42 -17.93
C GLY A 427 -32.27 -30.13 -19.28
N ILE A 428 -31.89 -31.13 -20.08
CA ILE A 428 -31.16 -30.95 -21.33
C ILE A 428 -32.12 -31.12 -22.54
N ALA A 429 -32.15 -30.15 -23.43
CA ALA A 429 -32.77 -30.25 -24.74
C ALA A 429 -31.70 -30.36 -25.83
N ARG A 430 -31.97 -31.20 -26.86
CA ARG A 430 -31.01 -31.53 -27.90
C ARG A 430 -31.58 -31.28 -29.28
N LEU A 431 -30.76 -30.71 -30.18
CA LEU A 431 -31.11 -30.57 -31.61
C LEU A 431 -29.98 -31.16 -32.45
N GLY A 432 -30.32 -32.15 -33.29
CA GLY A 432 -29.40 -32.65 -34.31
C GLY A 432 -29.14 -31.61 -35.40
N ILE A 433 -27.86 -31.36 -35.70
CA ILE A 433 -27.46 -30.39 -36.72
C ILE A 433 -27.08 -31.14 -37.98
N ALA A 434 -27.92 -31.09 -39.03
CA ALA A 434 -27.70 -31.70 -40.32
C ALA A 434 -27.47 -30.66 -41.43
N LEU A 435 -26.74 -29.60 -41.12
CA LEU A 435 -26.44 -28.52 -42.03
C LEU A 435 -25.15 -28.82 -42.82
N ARG A 436 -25.05 -28.24 -44.01
CA ARG A 436 -23.83 -28.28 -44.86
C ARG A 436 -22.67 -27.56 -44.14
N PRO A 437 -21.41 -27.81 -44.54
CA PRO A 437 -20.28 -27.05 -44.01
C PRO A 437 -20.47 -25.56 -44.10
N GLY A 438 -20.16 -24.86 -42.99
CA GLY A 438 -20.33 -23.43 -42.86
C GLY A 438 -20.53 -22.99 -41.40
N ASN A 439 -20.61 -21.70 -41.20
CA ASN A 439 -20.86 -21.05 -39.90
C ASN A 439 -22.33 -20.60 -39.83
N TYR A 440 -22.98 -20.94 -38.73
CA TYR A 440 -24.37 -20.65 -38.47
C TYR A 440 -24.56 -20.09 -37.06
N ILE A 441 -25.62 -19.38 -36.83
CA ILE A 441 -26.08 -18.97 -35.52
C ILE A 441 -27.34 -19.73 -35.18
N ILE A 442 -27.36 -20.42 -34.04
CA ILE A 442 -28.56 -21.01 -33.49
C ILE A 442 -29.03 -20.15 -32.31
N THR A 443 -30.31 -19.80 -32.31
CA THR A 443 -30.92 -19.09 -31.19
C THR A 443 -31.81 -20.04 -30.39
N THR A 444 -31.52 -20.18 -29.11
CA THR A 444 -32.34 -20.92 -28.15
C THR A 444 -33.30 -19.98 -27.46
N ILE A 445 -34.59 -20.31 -27.44
CA ILE A 445 -35.66 -19.46 -26.86
C ILE A 445 -36.40 -20.24 -25.78
N VAL A 446 -36.46 -19.68 -24.56
CA VAL A 446 -37.18 -20.22 -23.41
C VAL A 446 -37.75 -19.06 -22.58
N ASP A 447 -39.04 -19.08 -22.26
CA ASP A 447 -39.70 -18.07 -21.40
C ASP A 447 -39.39 -16.61 -21.78
N SER A 448 -39.32 -16.31 -23.09
CA SER A 448 -38.96 -15.01 -23.67
C SER A 448 -37.48 -14.60 -23.44
N LEU A 449 -36.64 -15.54 -23.06
CA LEU A 449 -35.18 -15.39 -23.09
C LEU A 449 -34.68 -16.04 -24.36
N ASP A 450 -33.86 -15.33 -25.11
CA ASP A 450 -33.19 -15.80 -26.32
C ASP A 450 -31.68 -15.70 -26.15
N ILE A 451 -30.98 -16.78 -26.48
CA ILE A 451 -29.51 -16.88 -26.43
C ILE A 451 -29.00 -17.42 -27.75
N GLY A 452 -28.08 -16.74 -28.38
CA GLY A 452 -27.39 -17.16 -29.59
C GLY A 452 -26.10 -17.93 -29.32
N ASN A 453 -25.89 -19.01 -30.09
CA ASN A 453 -24.64 -19.75 -30.10
C ASN A 453 -24.11 -19.95 -31.52
N ASN A 454 -22.83 -20.10 -31.70
CA ASN A 454 -22.20 -20.41 -32.98
C ASN A 454 -22.23 -21.92 -33.25
N ILE A 455 -22.62 -22.28 -34.44
CA ILE A 455 -22.49 -23.66 -34.95
C ILE A 455 -21.49 -23.64 -36.12
N ASN A 456 -20.37 -24.29 -35.96
CA ASN A 456 -19.37 -24.42 -37.01
C ASN A 456 -19.36 -25.86 -37.53
N VAL A 457 -19.84 -26.06 -38.76
CA VAL A 457 -19.82 -27.33 -39.43
C VAL A 457 -18.62 -27.38 -40.36
N LEU A 458 -17.66 -28.19 -40.01
CA LEU A 458 -16.41 -28.40 -40.77
C LEU A 458 -16.65 -29.30 -41.97
N PRO A 459 -15.98 -29.05 -43.12
CA PRO A 459 -16.11 -29.88 -44.29
C PRO A 459 -15.45 -31.25 -44.07
N THR A 460 -16.07 -32.29 -44.64
CA THR A 460 -15.49 -33.63 -44.73
C THR A 460 -14.87 -33.89 -46.10
N LEU A 461 -15.07 -33.02 -47.07
CA LEU A 461 -14.32 -32.91 -48.30
C LEU A 461 -13.48 -31.65 -48.23
N VAL A 462 -12.19 -31.79 -47.96
CA VAL A 462 -11.24 -30.68 -47.78
C VAL A 462 -10.50 -30.45 -49.09
N THR A 463 -10.53 -29.22 -49.57
CA THR A 463 -9.91 -28.82 -50.83
C THR A 463 -9.34 -27.40 -50.67
N SER A 464 -8.45 -27.02 -51.58
CA SER A 464 -7.92 -25.67 -51.72
C SER A 464 -7.77 -25.27 -53.18
N ASP A 465 -7.76 -23.98 -53.47
CA ASP A 465 -7.43 -23.45 -54.78
C ASP A 465 -5.99 -23.87 -55.14
N LEU A 466 -5.74 -24.06 -56.44
CA LEU A 466 -4.42 -24.41 -56.99
C LEU A 466 -3.90 -23.27 -57.88
N SER A 467 -2.71 -22.83 -57.63
CA SER A 467 -1.97 -21.95 -58.54
C SER A 467 -0.70 -22.70 -58.99
N MET A 468 -0.50 -22.82 -60.30
CA MET A 468 0.57 -23.60 -60.88
C MET A 468 1.11 -22.97 -62.17
N LYS A 469 2.33 -23.36 -62.59
CA LYS A 469 2.86 -23.03 -63.90
C LYS A 469 2.47 -24.08 -64.92
N TYR A 470 2.37 -23.66 -66.16
CA TYR A 470 2.05 -24.60 -67.24
C TYR A 470 2.98 -25.81 -67.26
N LEU A 471 2.42 -27.01 -67.15
CA LEU A 471 3.08 -28.30 -67.14
C LEU A 471 4.15 -28.49 -66.03
N ASP A 472 4.06 -27.84 -64.93
CA ASP A 472 4.99 -27.99 -63.80
C ASP A 472 4.78 -29.29 -62.99
N GLY A 473 3.76 -30.08 -63.33
CA GLY A 473 3.49 -31.38 -62.70
C GLY A 473 2.61 -31.25 -61.43
N SER A 474 2.13 -30.06 -61.08
CA SER A 474 1.26 -29.86 -59.92
C SER A 474 -0.05 -30.61 -60.07
N ASN A 475 -0.56 -31.12 -58.95
CA ASN A 475 -1.82 -31.82 -58.86
C ASN A 475 -2.81 -31.01 -58.02
N PHE A 476 -4.06 -30.98 -58.48
CA PHE A 476 -5.16 -30.57 -57.61
C PHE A 476 -5.49 -31.73 -56.68
N THR A 477 -5.58 -31.46 -55.36
CA THR A 477 -5.75 -32.48 -54.34
C THR A 477 -7.00 -32.24 -53.52
N VAL A 478 -7.64 -33.29 -53.08
CA VAL A 478 -8.73 -33.30 -52.13
C VAL A 478 -8.47 -34.33 -51.05
N GLN A 479 -8.97 -34.08 -49.86
CA GLN A 479 -8.97 -35.06 -48.79
C GLN A 479 -10.39 -35.36 -48.33
N THR A 480 -10.71 -36.62 -48.16
CA THR A 480 -11.97 -37.06 -47.55
C THR A 480 -11.75 -37.42 -46.11
N LEU A 481 -12.67 -36.94 -45.26
CA LEU A 481 -12.68 -37.19 -43.82
C LEU A 481 -13.99 -37.88 -43.44
N ASP A 482 -13.97 -38.65 -42.36
CA ASP A 482 -15.17 -39.17 -41.73
C ASP A 482 -15.84 -38.05 -40.88
N GLY A 483 -16.99 -38.35 -40.29
CA GLY A 483 -17.69 -37.40 -39.39
C GLY A 483 -16.94 -37.09 -38.08
N ARG A 484 -15.80 -37.70 -37.82
CA ARG A 484 -14.94 -37.41 -36.66
C ARG A 484 -13.67 -36.68 -37.06
N GLY A 485 -13.49 -36.41 -38.37
CA GLY A 485 -12.33 -35.74 -38.91
C GLY A 485 -11.14 -36.68 -39.20
N ASN A 486 -11.33 -37.98 -39.16
CA ASN A 486 -10.27 -38.94 -39.54
C ASN A 486 -10.24 -39.11 -41.06
N PRO A 487 -9.06 -39.31 -41.68
CA PRO A 487 -8.94 -39.65 -43.10
C PRO A 487 -9.80 -40.85 -43.48
N LEU A 488 -10.50 -40.73 -44.61
CA LEU A 488 -11.38 -41.77 -45.09
C LEU A 488 -10.88 -42.31 -46.45
N ALA A 489 -10.29 -43.51 -46.42
CA ALA A 489 -9.73 -44.17 -47.58
C ALA A 489 -10.79 -44.80 -48.51
N LYS A 490 -10.37 -45.12 -49.74
CA LYS A 490 -11.14 -45.87 -50.74
C LYS A 490 -12.49 -45.19 -51.12
N GLN A 491 -12.51 -43.86 -51.10
CA GLN A 491 -13.68 -43.07 -51.51
C GLN A 491 -13.56 -42.71 -52.99
N ASN A 492 -14.69 -42.82 -53.72
CA ASN A 492 -14.78 -42.41 -55.12
C ASN A 492 -15.01 -40.90 -55.20
N ILE A 493 -14.06 -40.18 -55.75
CA ILE A 493 -14.15 -38.74 -56.02
C ILE A 493 -14.31 -38.52 -57.51
N SER A 494 -15.25 -37.67 -57.90
CA SER A 494 -15.30 -37.16 -59.25
C SER A 494 -14.98 -35.68 -59.33
N PHE A 495 -14.08 -35.33 -60.21
CA PHE A 495 -13.70 -33.95 -60.53
C PHE A 495 -14.33 -33.54 -61.85
N ASN A 496 -14.95 -32.39 -61.90
CA ASN A 496 -15.39 -31.75 -63.11
C ASN A 496 -14.57 -30.49 -63.36
N ILE A 497 -13.88 -30.45 -64.52
CA ILE A 497 -13.22 -29.24 -64.99
C ILE A 497 -13.49 -29.08 -66.50
N ASN A 498 -13.89 -27.92 -66.93
CA ASN A 498 -14.31 -27.64 -68.31
C ASN A 498 -15.36 -28.64 -68.87
N GLY A 499 -16.29 -29.11 -68.05
CA GLY A 499 -17.33 -30.06 -68.43
C GLY A 499 -16.86 -31.50 -68.55
N ARG A 500 -15.60 -31.81 -68.29
CA ARG A 500 -15.06 -33.20 -68.30
C ARG A 500 -15.00 -33.72 -66.89
N PHE A 501 -15.44 -34.97 -66.71
CA PHE A 501 -15.38 -35.70 -65.45
C PHE A 501 -14.17 -36.64 -65.39
N TYR A 502 -13.50 -36.60 -64.23
CA TYR A 502 -12.36 -37.47 -63.92
C TYR A 502 -12.63 -38.15 -62.58
N TYR A 503 -12.39 -39.45 -62.50
CA TYR A 503 -12.67 -40.26 -61.33
C TYR A 503 -11.35 -40.70 -60.68
N ARG A 504 -11.29 -40.56 -59.34
CA ARG A 504 -10.14 -40.98 -58.50
C ARG A 504 -10.64 -41.66 -57.25
N VAL A 505 -9.82 -42.55 -56.70
CA VAL A 505 -10.11 -43.19 -55.42
C VAL A 505 -9.10 -42.66 -54.41
N THR A 506 -9.56 -42.34 -53.20
CA THR A 506 -8.69 -41.86 -52.14
C THR A 506 -7.79 -42.97 -51.62
N ASP A 507 -6.54 -42.62 -51.29
CA ASP A 507 -5.54 -43.48 -50.64
C ASP A 507 -5.85 -43.68 -49.13
N ASP A 508 -4.91 -44.28 -48.39
CA ASP A 508 -5.07 -44.57 -46.96
C ASP A 508 -5.08 -43.29 -46.09
N GLU A 509 -4.53 -42.19 -46.57
CA GLU A 509 -4.57 -40.82 -45.96
C GLU A 509 -5.81 -40.03 -46.38
N GLY A 510 -6.75 -40.68 -47.11
CA GLY A 510 -7.97 -40.05 -47.61
C GLY A 510 -7.74 -39.06 -48.76
N MET A 511 -6.58 -39.10 -49.40
CA MET A 511 -6.19 -38.16 -50.46
C MET A 511 -6.52 -38.69 -51.85
N ALA A 512 -7.09 -37.82 -52.69
CA ALA A 512 -7.20 -38.07 -54.13
C ALA A 512 -6.64 -36.88 -54.92
N SER A 513 -5.94 -37.16 -56.00
CA SER A 513 -5.29 -36.13 -56.81
C SER A 513 -5.62 -36.22 -58.29
N LEU A 514 -5.72 -35.05 -58.92
CA LEU A 514 -5.91 -34.90 -60.36
C LEU A 514 -4.74 -34.08 -60.93
N ASN A 515 -3.98 -34.69 -61.84
CA ASN A 515 -2.92 -33.98 -62.56
C ASN A 515 -3.54 -32.99 -63.55
N ILE A 516 -3.17 -31.72 -63.46
CA ILE A 516 -3.67 -30.63 -64.26
C ILE A 516 -2.77 -30.41 -65.47
N ARG A 517 -3.33 -30.51 -66.68
CA ARG A 517 -2.66 -30.27 -67.94
C ARG A 517 -3.46 -29.30 -68.83
N LEU A 518 -3.82 -28.16 -68.26
CA LEU A 518 -4.56 -27.13 -68.94
C LEU A 518 -3.64 -26.01 -69.43
N MET A 519 -3.99 -25.33 -70.48
CA MET A 519 -3.26 -24.16 -70.99
C MET A 519 -3.30 -23.02 -69.93
N PRO A 520 -2.39 -22.02 -70.03
CA PRO A 520 -2.47 -20.85 -69.14
C PRO A 520 -3.85 -20.21 -69.15
N GLY A 521 -4.38 -19.94 -67.97
CA GLY A 521 -5.75 -19.43 -67.75
C GLY A 521 -6.26 -19.78 -66.36
N GLU A 522 -7.52 -19.35 -66.08
CA GLU A 522 -8.20 -19.56 -64.81
C GLU A 522 -9.41 -20.46 -65.05
N TYR A 523 -9.54 -21.49 -64.24
CA TYR A 523 -10.52 -22.54 -64.40
C TYR A 523 -11.21 -22.82 -63.06
N ILE A 524 -12.47 -23.28 -63.12
CA ILE A 524 -13.19 -23.81 -61.97
C ILE A 524 -13.16 -25.32 -62.03
N ILE A 525 -12.64 -25.96 -60.97
CA ILE A 525 -12.77 -27.39 -60.75
C ILE A 525 -13.78 -27.65 -59.65
N THR A 526 -14.76 -28.51 -59.93
CA THR A 526 -15.73 -28.95 -58.93
C THR A 526 -15.43 -30.40 -58.55
N SER A 527 -15.20 -30.60 -57.26
CA SER A 527 -15.01 -31.93 -56.67
C SER A 527 -16.33 -32.42 -56.08
N TYR A 528 -16.71 -33.62 -56.43
CA TYR A 528 -17.94 -34.28 -55.95
C TYR A 528 -17.55 -35.51 -55.13
N TRP A 529 -18.21 -35.62 -53.98
CA TRP A 529 -18.10 -36.81 -53.12
C TRP A 529 -19.46 -37.03 -52.42
N ASN A 530 -20.08 -38.18 -52.72
CA ASN A 530 -21.45 -38.46 -52.30
C ASN A 530 -22.45 -37.34 -52.74
N ASP A 531 -23.15 -36.69 -51.80
CA ASP A 531 -24.09 -35.58 -52.01
C ASP A 531 -23.45 -34.20 -51.78
N PHE A 532 -22.09 -34.16 -51.69
CA PHE A 532 -21.35 -32.92 -51.37
C PHE A 532 -20.47 -32.53 -52.57
N GLU A 533 -20.44 -31.24 -52.86
CA GLU A 533 -19.63 -30.66 -53.91
C GLU A 533 -18.88 -29.43 -53.43
N VAL A 534 -17.68 -29.24 -53.91
CA VAL A 534 -16.86 -28.06 -53.62
C VAL A 534 -16.22 -27.58 -54.90
N GLY A 535 -16.41 -26.30 -55.21
CA GLY A 535 -15.73 -25.63 -56.32
C GLY A 535 -14.45 -24.94 -55.84
N ASN A 536 -13.41 -25.07 -56.63
CA ASN A 536 -12.12 -24.38 -56.38
C ASN A 536 -11.62 -23.72 -57.65
N THR A 537 -10.77 -22.72 -57.53
CA THR A 537 -10.07 -22.08 -58.63
C THR A 537 -8.77 -22.81 -58.92
N VAL A 538 -8.54 -23.10 -60.17
CA VAL A 538 -7.23 -23.59 -60.69
C VAL A 538 -6.69 -22.50 -61.62
N LYS A 539 -5.61 -21.86 -61.20
CA LYS A 539 -4.89 -20.84 -61.97
C LYS A 539 -3.62 -21.45 -62.56
N VAL A 540 -3.48 -21.40 -63.88
CA VAL A 540 -2.29 -21.86 -64.62
C VAL A 540 -1.65 -20.63 -65.26
N ASP A 541 -0.40 -20.32 -64.84
CA ASP A 541 0.40 -19.20 -65.36
C ASP A 541 1.35 -19.65 -66.46
#